data_4baa1ef19a6e52ca89f1913709d4e575
#
_entry.id   4baa1ef19a6e52ca89f1913709d4e575
#
_cell.length_a   1.000
_cell.length_b   1.000
_cell.length_c   1.000
_cell.angle_alpha   90.00
_cell.angle_beta   90.00
_cell.angle_gamma   90.00
#
_symmetry.space_group_name_H-M   'P 1'
#
loop_
_entity.id
_entity.type
_entity.pdbx_description
1 polymer ?
#
loop_
_entity_poly.entity_id
_entity_poly.type
_entity_poly.pdbx_seq_one_letter_code
_entity_poly.pdbx_strand_id
1 'polypeptide(L)'
;TGTLLDAFDWAKIQVNSGPQGVVYGKNTSCGNVVVERNKPSKDFEFDTEVSIGNYEAYELGLILNIPINDKVSSRWNFRKLAHQGYYDNLYTEQDSGQLDIAAASARFLIEATENTEIYIVTDYYYDRGDTAPVSYSGNPFGAGCVPNFGAGLGLVGAADNGCTPGLGAVTATELSTAGAAIGITPFAAFAGLEPFFSQTEALPPHVVNLDNPEQSDMDFVRGSIEIVSDTLIGEVTIATSYLQLDDNVLQDFDATPGIAGGQGNPATLGGPLHTARNQHFSQFSQEIRVSNDITDKLNLTTGIFLWKDSIMLQQHSGGVVQTSGQDTESVAIFALVKYDVTDDLSVSGGFRYVDESKDFHSQYNTIVGDGIYGTVAPLESPVVLPRFARSASWDDYMGEASVDWQVNEDSLLYARWARGFRSGGYSIRYAASDTLTASRVADLNAQGFALVPQAHAREGSDFSVFEPEITELFEVGTKNT
;
A
#
# COMPACT_ATOMS: atom_id res chain seq x y z
N THR A 1 -0.04 2.11 -1.53
CA THR A 1 1.04 2.88 -2.16
C THR A 1 0.70 4.33 -2.48
N GLY A 2 -0.49 4.86 -2.21
CA GLY A 2 -0.88 6.25 -2.42
C GLY A 2 -0.20 7.31 -1.53
N THR A 3 1.00 7.06 -1.03
CA THR A 3 1.65 7.90 -0.01
C THR A 3 2.59 8.96 -0.56
N LEU A 4 2.88 8.96 -1.83
CA LEU A 4 3.71 9.99 -2.46
C LEU A 4 2.81 10.90 -3.30
N LEU A 5 1.96 11.65 -2.62
CA LEU A 5 1.42 12.87 -3.21
C LEU A 5 2.61 13.72 -3.65
N ASP A 6 2.50 14.25 -4.84
CA ASP A 6 3.52 15.02 -5.49
C ASP A 6 4.21 16.03 -4.56
N ALA A 7 5.53 16.01 -4.58
CA ALA A 7 6.42 16.85 -3.75
C ALA A 7 6.41 18.32 -4.20
N PHE A 8 5.23 18.88 -4.46
CA PHE A 8 5.08 20.23 -4.99
C PHE A 8 4.52 21.20 -3.95
N ASP A 9 5.14 22.38 -3.82
CA ASP A 9 4.76 23.44 -2.87
C ASP A 9 4.83 23.01 -1.38
N TRP A 10 5.92 22.36 -1.01
CA TRP A 10 6.18 21.99 0.37
C TRP A 10 6.89 23.10 1.14
N ALA A 11 6.43 23.37 2.35
CA ALA A 11 7.10 24.29 3.27
C ALA A 11 8.22 23.59 4.03
N LYS A 12 7.96 22.33 4.46
CA LYS A 12 8.89 21.60 5.32
C LYS A 12 8.67 20.09 5.23
N ILE A 13 9.76 19.34 5.29
CA ILE A 13 9.77 17.91 5.52
C ILE A 13 10.46 17.63 6.84
N GLN A 14 9.82 16.89 7.72
CA GLN A 14 10.38 16.46 8.99
C GLN A 14 10.39 14.94 9.05
N VAL A 15 11.55 14.37 9.37
CA VAL A 15 11.73 12.93 9.57
C VAL A 15 11.94 12.69 11.07
N ASN A 16 11.02 11.97 11.69
CA ASN A 16 11.11 11.60 13.09
C ASN A 16 11.50 10.12 13.19
N SER A 17 12.57 9.84 13.92
CA SER A 17 13.06 8.48 14.16
C SER A 17 12.50 7.92 15.46
N GLY A 18 12.30 6.60 15.49
CA GLY A 18 11.75 5.88 16.63
C GLY A 18 10.25 6.08 16.84
N PRO A 19 9.65 5.43 17.87
CA PRO A 19 8.22 5.49 18.11
C PRO A 19 7.72 6.93 18.34
N GLN A 20 6.65 7.31 17.62
CA GLN A 20 6.00 8.62 17.66
C GLN A 20 4.51 8.51 18.00
N GLY A 21 4.12 7.42 18.64
CA GLY A 21 2.72 7.03 18.79
C GLY A 21 1.86 7.98 19.59
N VAL A 22 2.41 8.68 20.57
CA VAL A 22 1.64 9.61 21.41
C VAL A 22 1.12 10.79 20.59
N VAL A 23 1.98 11.42 19.81
CA VAL A 23 1.64 12.61 19.01
C VAL A 23 0.98 12.24 17.70
N TYR A 24 1.58 11.33 16.92
CA TYR A 24 1.16 11.04 15.54
C TYR A 24 0.24 9.82 15.43
N GLY A 25 0.02 9.11 16.54
CA GLY A 25 -0.93 8.02 16.61
C GLY A 25 -0.39 6.67 16.11
N LYS A 26 -1.31 5.82 15.68
CA LYS A 26 -1.04 4.43 15.32
C LYS A 26 -0.06 4.28 14.16
N ASN A 27 0.60 3.11 14.08
CA ASN A 27 1.49 2.69 12.99
C ASN A 27 2.76 3.55 12.82
N THR A 28 3.19 4.23 13.88
CA THR A 28 4.42 5.05 13.91
C THR A 28 5.51 4.42 14.78
N SER A 29 5.60 3.09 14.80
CA SER A 29 6.51 2.34 15.66
C SER A 29 8.00 2.53 15.32
N CYS A 30 8.33 2.78 14.05
CA CYS A 30 9.71 3.01 13.60
C CYS A 30 10.01 4.49 13.34
N GLY A 31 9.00 5.33 13.31
CA GLY A 31 9.08 6.75 12.97
C GLY A 31 8.03 7.19 11.97
N ASN A 32 8.11 8.45 11.57
CA ASN A 32 7.24 9.02 10.55
C ASN A 32 7.94 10.10 9.74
N VAL A 33 7.36 10.40 8.58
CA VAL A 33 7.71 11.56 7.76
C VAL A 33 6.51 12.50 7.76
N VAL A 34 6.72 13.72 8.24
CA VAL A 34 5.71 14.78 8.26
C VAL A 34 6.02 15.76 7.13
N VAL A 35 5.03 16.03 6.32
CA VAL A 35 5.12 16.99 5.22
C VAL A 35 4.19 18.16 5.52
N GLU A 36 4.75 19.33 5.66
CA GLU A 36 4.01 20.57 5.79
C GLU A 36 3.97 21.28 4.43
N ARG A 37 2.81 21.80 4.07
CA ARG A 37 2.63 22.56 2.84
C ARG A 37 2.60 24.06 3.13
N ASN A 38 3.01 24.87 2.14
CA ASN A 38 2.85 26.31 2.25
C ASN A 38 1.37 26.68 2.44
N LYS A 39 1.07 27.42 3.50
CA LYS A 39 -0.25 27.97 3.74
C LYS A 39 -0.51 29.17 2.80
N PRO A 40 -1.78 29.51 2.49
CA PRO A 40 -2.12 30.75 1.80
C PRO A 40 -1.57 31.97 2.57
N SER A 41 -1.04 32.96 1.84
CA SER A 41 -0.52 34.21 2.38
C SER A 41 -1.36 35.42 1.98
N LYS A 42 -1.10 36.57 2.59
CA LYS A 42 -1.75 37.85 2.24
C LYS A 42 -1.13 38.55 1.03
N ASP A 43 -0.09 37.97 0.46
CA ASP A 43 0.56 38.50 -0.73
C ASP A 43 0.11 37.74 -1.98
N PHE A 44 0.00 38.44 -3.10
CA PHE A 44 -0.22 37.77 -4.37
C PHE A 44 1.07 37.10 -4.83
N GLU A 45 1.01 35.79 -5.10
CA GLU A 45 2.14 35.01 -5.62
C GLU A 45 1.69 34.26 -6.87
N PHE A 46 2.54 34.23 -7.88
CA PHE A 46 2.39 33.39 -9.05
C PHE A 46 3.74 32.80 -9.40
N ASP A 47 3.80 31.47 -9.44
CA ASP A 47 4.98 30.72 -9.84
C ASP A 47 4.62 29.66 -10.86
N THR A 48 5.53 29.40 -11.80
CA THR A 48 5.32 28.40 -12.84
C THR A 48 6.62 27.68 -13.16
N GLU A 49 6.54 26.38 -13.27
CA GLU A 49 7.63 25.52 -13.66
C GLU A 49 7.25 24.78 -14.94
N VAL A 50 8.14 24.79 -15.95
CA VAL A 50 7.98 24.04 -17.19
C VAL A 50 9.25 23.29 -17.47
N SER A 51 9.16 21.98 -17.64
CA SER A 51 10.26 21.11 -18.00
C SER A 51 9.89 20.30 -19.23
N ILE A 52 10.84 20.06 -20.11
CA ILE A 52 10.70 19.18 -21.28
C ILE A 52 11.92 18.26 -21.38
N GLY A 53 11.73 17.04 -21.84
CA GLY A 53 12.79 16.04 -21.88
C GLY A 53 12.63 15.04 -23.02
N ASN A 54 13.45 14.00 -22.97
CA ASN A 54 13.36 12.87 -23.90
C ASN A 54 12.05 12.11 -23.69
N TYR A 55 11.69 11.28 -24.68
CA TYR A 55 10.45 10.48 -24.65
C TYR A 55 9.19 11.35 -24.53
N GLU A 56 9.21 12.50 -25.19
CA GLU A 56 8.13 13.51 -25.12
C GLU A 56 7.77 13.91 -23.66
N ALA A 57 8.75 13.81 -22.76
CA ALA A 57 8.55 14.19 -21.38
C ALA A 57 8.24 15.67 -21.26
N TYR A 58 7.22 15.98 -20.51
CA TYR A 58 6.91 17.35 -20.11
C TYR A 58 6.40 17.39 -18.67
N GLU A 59 6.72 18.49 -18.03
CA GLU A 59 6.22 18.84 -16.71
C GLU A 59 5.71 20.27 -16.74
N LEU A 60 4.56 20.49 -16.14
CA LEU A 60 3.96 21.79 -15.90
C LEU A 60 3.57 21.90 -14.45
N GLY A 61 4.14 22.87 -13.74
CA GLY A 61 3.78 23.26 -12.38
C GLY A 61 3.23 24.68 -12.34
N LEU A 62 2.16 24.90 -11.58
CA LEU A 62 1.58 26.21 -11.35
C LEU A 62 1.29 26.38 -9.85
N ILE A 63 1.70 27.51 -9.30
CA ILE A 63 1.33 27.95 -7.95
C ILE A 63 0.72 29.34 -8.07
N LEU A 64 -0.45 29.51 -7.47
CA LEU A 64 -1.16 30.77 -7.45
C LEU A 64 -1.67 31.05 -6.05
N ASN A 65 -1.16 32.10 -5.41
CA ASN A 65 -1.66 32.59 -4.13
C ASN A 65 -2.45 33.89 -4.34
N ILE A 66 -3.69 33.90 -3.89
CA ILE A 66 -4.59 35.04 -4.05
C ILE A 66 -5.13 35.45 -2.68
N PRO A 67 -4.78 36.66 -2.19
CA PRO A 67 -5.50 37.26 -1.08
C PRO A 67 -6.88 37.71 -1.57
N ILE A 68 -7.94 37.04 -1.12
CA ILE A 68 -9.32 37.36 -1.54
C ILE A 68 -9.78 38.63 -0.85
N ASN A 69 -9.47 38.78 0.42
CA ASN A 69 -9.69 39.95 1.24
C ASN A 69 -8.81 39.90 2.49
N ASP A 70 -8.94 40.88 3.40
CA ASP A 70 -8.12 41.00 4.60
C ASP A 70 -8.18 39.76 5.54
N LYS A 71 -9.23 38.94 5.42
CA LYS A 71 -9.49 37.76 6.27
C LYS A 71 -9.40 36.44 5.55
N VAL A 72 -9.39 36.42 4.23
CA VAL A 72 -9.43 35.18 3.44
C VAL A 72 -8.33 35.22 2.39
N SER A 73 -7.47 34.22 2.46
CA SER A 73 -6.45 33.95 1.45
C SER A 73 -6.66 32.57 0.84
N SER A 74 -6.28 32.41 -0.41
CA SER A 74 -6.34 31.13 -1.12
C SER A 74 -5.04 30.82 -1.85
N ARG A 75 -4.69 29.52 -1.90
CA ARG A 75 -3.52 29.03 -2.63
C ARG A 75 -3.92 27.83 -3.48
N TRP A 76 -3.62 27.91 -4.76
CA TRP A 76 -3.99 26.94 -5.77
C TRP A 76 -2.74 26.37 -6.40
N ASN A 77 -2.69 25.05 -6.51
CA ASN A 77 -1.58 24.35 -7.10
C ASN A 77 -2.10 23.41 -8.18
N PHE A 78 -1.37 23.34 -9.26
CA PHE A 78 -1.58 22.36 -10.30
C PHE A 78 -0.24 21.82 -10.76
N ARG A 79 -0.13 20.52 -10.96
CA ARG A 79 1.02 19.88 -11.57
C ARG A 79 0.56 18.82 -12.56
N LYS A 80 1.21 18.78 -13.71
CA LYS A 80 1.07 17.74 -14.72
C LYS A 80 2.46 17.21 -15.07
N LEU A 81 2.61 15.91 -15.05
CA LEU A 81 3.83 15.20 -15.42
C LEU A 81 3.46 14.07 -16.35
N ALA A 82 4.07 14.01 -17.52
CA ALA A 82 3.84 12.95 -18.50
C ALA A 82 5.09 12.65 -19.33
N HIS A 83 5.25 11.41 -19.73
CA HIS A 83 6.19 10.97 -20.75
C HIS A 83 5.68 9.72 -21.47
N GLN A 84 6.12 9.49 -22.68
CA GLN A 84 5.91 8.23 -23.40
C GLN A 84 6.73 7.10 -22.77
N GLY A 85 6.35 5.86 -23.07
CA GLY A 85 7.11 4.69 -22.69
C GLY A 85 8.56 4.75 -23.22
N TYR A 86 9.47 4.13 -22.50
CA TYR A 86 10.88 4.02 -22.86
C TYR A 86 11.38 2.58 -22.90
N TYR A 87 10.46 1.61 -22.78
CA TYR A 87 10.73 0.21 -22.99
C TYR A 87 10.09 -0.23 -24.30
N ASP A 88 10.91 -0.77 -25.20
CA ASP A 88 10.45 -1.37 -26.45
C ASP A 88 9.74 -2.70 -26.15
N ASN A 89 8.44 -2.78 -26.39
CA ASN A 89 7.69 -4.03 -26.20
C ASN A 89 7.68 -4.81 -27.52
N LEU A 90 8.38 -5.94 -27.54
CA LEU A 90 8.54 -6.77 -28.73
C LEU A 90 7.22 -7.45 -29.18
N TYR A 91 6.28 -7.65 -28.28
CA TYR A 91 5.02 -8.34 -28.61
C TYR A 91 3.97 -7.38 -29.18
N THR A 92 3.77 -6.25 -28.50
CA THR A 92 2.74 -5.27 -28.92
C THR A 92 3.25 -4.31 -29.99
N GLU A 93 4.56 -4.24 -30.20
CA GLU A 93 5.23 -3.23 -31.04
C GLU A 93 4.91 -1.79 -30.60
N GLN A 94 4.60 -1.60 -29.30
CA GLN A 94 4.33 -0.32 -28.65
C GLN A 94 5.29 -0.12 -27.50
N ASP A 95 5.59 1.13 -27.17
CA ASP A 95 6.42 1.43 -26.02
C ASP A 95 5.63 1.22 -24.72
N SER A 96 6.30 0.72 -23.68
CA SER A 96 5.76 0.52 -22.33
C SER A 96 6.48 1.41 -21.33
N GLY A 97 5.85 1.63 -20.18
CA GLY A 97 6.39 2.47 -19.10
C GLY A 97 6.06 3.94 -19.30
N GLN A 98 4.92 4.26 -19.89
CA GLN A 98 4.43 5.64 -19.97
C GLN A 98 4.03 6.16 -18.59
N LEU A 99 4.15 7.47 -18.40
CA LEU A 99 3.71 8.17 -17.22
C LEU A 99 2.68 9.24 -17.59
N ASP A 100 1.59 9.30 -16.88
CA ASP A 100 0.56 10.33 -17.00
C ASP A 100 -0.05 10.65 -15.63
N ILE A 101 0.51 11.65 -14.95
CA ILE A 101 0.12 12.05 -13.60
C ILE A 101 -0.35 13.49 -13.62
N ALA A 102 -1.43 13.79 -12.89
CA ALA A 102 -1.74 15.15 -12.53
C ALA A 102 -2.19 15.27 -11.07
N ALA A 103 -1.85 16.41 -10.48
CA ALA A 103 -2.24 16.79 -9.13
C ALA A 103 -2.81 18.20 -9.14
N ALA A 104 -3.86 18.44 -8.37
CA ALA A 104 -4.43 19.73 -8.12
C ALA A 104 -4.76 19.91 -6.64
N SER A 105 -4.52 21.08 -6.09
CA SER A 105 -4.82 21.41 -4.71
C SER A 105 -5.43 22.80 -4.61
N ALA A 106 -6.45 22.94 -3.77
CA ALA A 106 -7.00 24.22 -3.37
C ALA A 106 -6.95 24.34 -1.84
N ARG A 107 -6.42 25.45 -1.36
CA ARG A 107 -6.25 25.72 0.07
C ARG A 107 -6.83 27.10 0.38
N PHE A 108 -7.54 27.17 1.49
CA PHE A 108 -8.12 28.43 1.98
C PHE A 108 -7.72 28.62 3.43
N LEU A 109 -7.26 29.82 3.75
CA LEU A 109 -6.99 30.27 5.10
C LEU A 109 -7.98 31.39 5.40
N ILE A 110 -8.76 31.23 6.48
CA ILE A 110 -9.82 32.12 6.89
C ILE A 110 -9.57 32.57 8.32
N GLU A 111 -9.26 33.84 8.52
CA GLU A 111 -9.22 34.49 9.84
C GLU A 111 -10.64 34.83 10.26
N ALA A 112 -11.39 33.84 10.79
CA ALA A 112 -12.82 33.98 11.09
C ALA A 112 -13.07 35.03 12.16
N THR A 113 -12.21 35.05 13.19
CA THR A 113 -12.17 36.07 14.23
C THR A 113 -10.70 36.42 14.53
N GLU A 114 -10.45 37.36 15.48
CA GLU A 114 -9.10 37.65 15.96
C GLU A 114 -8.41 36.45 16.64
N ASN A 115 -9.21 35.48 17.11
CA ASN A 115 -8.73 34.32 17.87
C ASN A 115 -9.03 32.99 17.16
N THR A 116 -9.58 32.99 15.95
CA THR A 116 -10.00 31.75 15.27
C THR A 116 -9.54 31.76 13.82
N GLU A 117 -8.73 30.79 13.46
CA GLU A 117 -8.29 30.46 12.10
C GLU A 117 -8.95 29.18 11.63
N ILE A 118 -9.39 29.16 10.37
CA ILE A 118 -9.90 27.98 9.69
C ILE A 118 -9.04 27.74 8.46
N TYR A 119 -8.46 26.54 8.37
CA TYR A 119 -7.67 26.11 7.24
C TYR A 119 -8.36 24.95 6.53
N ILE A 120 -8.65 25.13 5.25
CA ILE A 120 -9.34 24.16 4.40
C ILE A 120 -8.39 23.72 3.29
N VAL A 121 -8.31 22.40 3.07
CA VAL A 121 -7.51 21.80 2.00
C VAL A 121 -8.38 20.85 1.21
N THR A 122 -8.27 20.91 -0.11
CA THR A 122 -8.82 19.90 -1.03
C THR A 122 -7.74 19.51 -2.02
N ASP A 123 -7.52 18.22 -2.19
CA ASP A 123 -6.56 17.67 -3.13
C ASP A 123 -7.23 16.67 -4.05
N TYR A 124 -6.82 16.69 -5.29
CA TYR A 124 -7.11 15.69 -6.30
C TYR A 124 -5.81 15.25 -6.96
N TYR A 125 -5.67 13.95 -7.17
CA TYR A 125 -4.54 13.37 -7.87
C TYR A 125 -5.04 12.22 -8.74
N TYR A 126 -4.49 12.09 -9.93
CA TYR A 126 -4.66 10.89 -10.74
C TYR A 126 -3.33 10.38 -11.30
N ASP A 127 -3.28 9.08 -11.55
CA ASP A 127 -2.24 8.39 -12.30
C ASP A 127 -2.91 7.51 -13.37
N ARG A 128 -2.58 7.73 -14.62
CA ARG A 128 -3.09 7.01 -15.80
C ARG A 128 -1.95 6.40 -16.61
N GLY A 129 -0.79 6.26 -16.01
CA GLY A 129 0.37 5.68 -16.63
C GLY A 129 0.33 4.14 -16.66
N ASP A 130 1.44 3.59 -17.10
CA ASP A 130 1.68 2.15 -16.99
C ASP A 130 2.17 1.79 -15.58
N THR A 131 1.98 0.55 -15.19
CA THR A 131 2.72 -0.01 -14.04
C THR A 131 4.19 -0.15 -14.41
N ALA A 132 5.05 -0.39 -13.41
CA ALA A 132 6.45 -0.66 -13.69
C ALA A 132 6.58 -1.96 -14.50
N PRO A 133 7.08 -1.89 -15.75
CA PRO A 133 7.15 -3.05 -16.59
C PRO A 133 8.16 -4.06 -16.04
N VAL A 134 7.81 -5.33 -16.14
CA VAL A 134 8.66 -6.45 -15.75
C VAL A 134 9.43 -6.94 -16.96
N SER A 135 10.75 -7.09 -16.84
CA SER A 135 11.59 -7.64 -17.89
C SER A 135 12.21 -8.96 -17.47
N TYR A 136 12.28 -9.90 -18.39
CA TYR A 136 12.92 -11.17 -18.17
C TYR A 136 14.45 -11.02 -18.13
N SER A 137 15.03 -11.26 -16.97
CA SER A 137 16.49 -11.10 -16.75
C SER A 137 17.33 -12.32 -17.13
N GLY A 138 16.72 -13.31 -17.78
CA GLY A 138 17.33 -14.59 -18.13
C GLY A 138 17.07 -15.66 -17.06
N ASN A 139 17.24 -16.92 -17.45
CA ASN A 139 17.14 -18.01 -16.52
C ASN A 139 18.43 -18.07 -15.67
N PRO A 140 18.41 -17.67 -14.38
CA PRO A 140 19.61 -17.68 -13.52
C PRO A 140 20.16 -19.07 -13.29
N PHE A 141 19.44 -20.10 -13.70
CA PHE A 141 19.79 -21.50 -13.50
C PHE A 141 20.35 -22.17 -14.77
N GLY A 142 20.43 -21.45 -15.90
CA GLY A 142 20.94 -21.96 -17.17
C GLY A 142 19.95 -22.83 -17.95
N ALA A 143 20.27 -23.11 -19.19
CA ALA A 143 19.46 -23.98 -20.05
C ALA A 143 19.33 -25.38 -19.44
N GLY A 144 18.11 -25.82 -19.25
CA GLY A 144 17.82 -27.15 -18.69
C GLY A 144 17.46 -27.18 -17.21
N CYS A 145 17.29 -26.00 -16.60
CA CYS A 145 16.89 -25.91 -15.21
C CYS A 145 15.45 -25.43 -15.09
N VAL A 146 14.56 -26.28 -14.70
CA VAL A 146 13.21 -25.90 -14.30
C VAL A 146 13.28 -25.47 -12.85
N PRO A 147 12.90 -24.20 -12.53
CA PRO A 147 12.79 -23.78 -11.13
C PRO A 147 11.89 -24.78 -10.38
N ASN A 148 12.17 -25.01 -9.13
CA ASN A 148 11.57 -26.04 -8.29
C ASN A 148 10.06 -25.84 -8.02
N PHE A 149 9.32 -25.41 -9.06
CA PHE A 149 7.87 -25.32 -9.05
C PHE A 149 7.22 -26.68 -8.77
N GLY A 150 7.90 -27.76 -9.18
CA GLY A 150 7.47 -29.13 -8.90
C GLY A 150 7.76 -29.59 -7.47
N ALA A 151 8.67 -28.98 -6.72
CA ALA A 151 8.93 -29.38 -5.33
C ALA A 151 7.79 -28.96 -4.38
N GLY A 152 7.19 -27.80 -4.63
CA GLY A 152 5.98 -27.37 -3.92
C GLY A 152 4.76 -28.27 -4.22
N LEU A 153 4.79 -29.02 -5.30
CA LEU A 153 3.75 -29.97 -5.71
C LEU A 153 4.11 -31.43 -5.40
N GLY A 154 5.24 -31.71 -4.75
CA GLY A 154 5.69 -33.06 -4.41
C GLY A 154 6.15 -33.89 -5.61
N LEU A 155 6.39 -33.27 -6.77
CA LEU A 155 6.76 -33.95 -8.01
C LEU A 155 8.27 -34.25 -8.13
N VAL A 156 9.11 -33.62 -7.31
CA VAL A 156 10.55 -33.85 -7.21
C VAL A 156 10.97 -33.82 -5.73
N GLY A 157 11.90 -34.68 -5.37
CA GLY A 157 12.36 -34.79 -3.98
C GLY A 157 12.89 -33.46 -3.45
N ALA A 158 12.51 -33.11 -2.23
CA ALA A 158 12.75 -31.84 -1.55
C ALA A 158 14.21 -31.58 -1.16
N ALA A 159 15.20 -32.15 -1.85
CA ALA A 159 16.56 -32.21 -1.36
C ALA A 159 17.47 -31.05 -1.75
N ASP A 160 17.13 -30.26 -2.78
CA ASP A 160 18.06 -29.21 -3.25
C ASP A 160 17.40 -27.87 -3.48
N ASN A 161 17.99 -26.84 -2.88
CA ASN A 161 17.70 -25.43 -3.02
C ASN A 161 18.03 -24.92 -4.43
N GLY A 162 17.24 -25.23 -5.40
CA GLY A 162 17.50 -24.83 -6.76
C GLY A 162 17.54 -26.04 -7.70
N CYS A 163 17.86 -25.83 -8.88
CA CYS A 163 17.93 -26.81 -9.91
C CYS A 163 18.71 -28.08 -9.57
N THR A 164 18.16 -29.23 -9.90
CA THR A 164 18.92 -30.49 -9.88
C THR A 164 19.74 -30.56 -11.17
N PRO A 165 21.08 -30.43 -11.12
CA PRO A 165 21.91 -30.62 -12.29
C PRO A 165 21.79 -32.06 -12.77
N GLY A 166 21.35 -32.26 -14.00
CA GLY A 166 21.32 -33.61 -14.60
C GLY A 166 19.94 -34.17 -14.93
N LEU A 167 18.85 -33.57 -14.48
CA LEU A 167 17.56 -33.76 -15.13
C LEU A 167 17.56 -32.85 -16.37
N GLY A 168 17.82 -33.43 -17.54
CA GLY A 168 17.67 -32.74 -18.81
C GLY A 168 16.31 -32.03 -18.86
N ALA A 169 16.22 -31.03 -19.70
CA ALA A 169 14.98 -30.26 -19.88
C ALA A 169 13.77 -31.20 -19.82
N VAL A 170 12.96 -31.04 -18.76
CA VAL A 170 11.74 -31.82 -18.64
C VAL A 170 10.85 -31.34 -19.78
N THR A 171 10.64 -32.17 -20.76
CA THR A 171 9.80 -31.82 -21.90
C THR A 171 8.36 -31.67 -21.46
N ALA A 172 7.60 -30.83 -22.14
CA ALA A 172 6.16 -30.68 -21.91
C ALA A 172 5.44 -32.04 -21.93
N THR A 173 5.94 -32.99 -22.69
CA THR A 173 5.43 -34.38 -22.75
C THR A 173 5.69 -35.12 -21.44
N GLU A 174 6.85 -34.94 -20.82
CA GLU A 174 7.19 -35.57 -19.53
C GLU A 174 6.39 -34.96 -18.39
N LEU A 175 6.19 -33.64 -18.39
CA LEU A 175 5.31 -32.95 -17.45
C LEU A 175 3.85 -33.42 -17.60
N SER A 176 3.35 -33.52 -18.83
CA SER A 176 2.01 -34.01 -19.13
C SER A 176 1.83 -35.45 -18.67
N THR A 177 2.84 -36.31 -18.88
CA THR A 177 2.81 -37.73 -18.48
C THR A 177 2.86 -37.85 -16.96
N ALA A 178 3.70 -37.06 -16.27
CA ALA A 178 3.76 -37.01 -14.81
C ALA A 178 2.46 -36.50 -14.20
N GLY A 179 1.87 -35.45 -14.79
CA GLY A 179 0.58 -34.93 -14.39
C GLY A 179 -0.57 -35.93 -14.53
N ALA A 180 -0.61 -36.66 -15.65
CA ALA A 180 -1.60 -37.72 -15.87
C ALA A 180 -1.42 -38.89 -14.90
N ALA A 181 -0.17 -39.25 -14.53
CA ALA A 181 0.13 -40.31 -13.60
C ALA A 181 -0.35 -40.05 -12.17
N ILE A 182 -0.44 -38.78 -11.78
CA ILE A 182 -0.92 -38.34 -10.46
C ILE A 182 -2.36 -37.81 -10.47
N GLY A 183 -3.07 -37.98 -11.60
CA GLY A 183 -4.48 -37.62 -11.74
C GLY A 183 -4.76 -36.12 -11.84
N ILE A 184 -3.73 -35.30 -12.08
CA ILE A 184 -3.87 -33.86 -12.31
C ILE A 184 -3.99 -33.60 -13.80
N THR A 185 -5.20 -33.71 -14.33
CA THR A 185 -5.49 -33.42 -15.74
C THR A 185 -5.22 -32.00 -16.22
N PRO A 186 -5.18 -30.94 -15.37
CA PRO A 186 -4.76 -29.62 -15.80
C PRO A 186 -3.27 -29.51 -16.16
N PHE A 187 -2.42 -30.47 -15.77
CA PHE A 187 -1.00 -30.45 -16.18
C PHE A 187 -0.77 -30.70 -17.68
N ALA A 188 -1.76 -31.23 -18.39
CA ALA A 188 -1.73 -31.25 -19.86
C ALA A 188 -1.69 -29.82 -20.46
N ALA A 189 -2.13 -28.85 -19.73
CA ALA A 189 -2.13 -27.44 -20.13
C ALA A 189 -0.74 -26.77 -20.06
N PHE A 190 0.21 -27.33 -19.32
CA PHE A 190 1.61 -26.86 -19.34
C PHE A 190 2.37 -27.26 -20.63
N ALA A 191 1.77 -28.06 -21.51
CA ALA A 191 2.37 -28.38 -22.79
C ALA A 191 2.61 -27.17 -23.72
N GLY A 192 2.00 -26.02 -23.40
CA GLY A 192 2.22 -24.77 -24.10
C GLY A 192 3.25 -23.83 -23.45
N LEU A 193 3.87 -24.23 -22.34
CA LEU A 193 4.89 -23.42 -21.66
C LEU A 193 6.31 -23.65 -22.24
N GLU A 194 6.47 -24.43 -23.32
CA GLU A 194 7.80 -24.60 -23.96
C GLU A 194 8.47 -23.28 -24.34
N PRO A 195 7.78 -22.24 -24.86
CA PRO A 195 8.40 -20.94 -25.09
C PRO A 195 8.86 -20.26 -23.81
N PHE A 196 8.11 -20.43 -22.71
CA PHE A 196 8.45 -19.87 -21.39
C PHE A 196 9.77 -20.44 -20.86
N PHE A 197 9.97 -21.75 -21.02
CA PHE A 197 11.21 -22.42 -20.58
C PHE A 197 12.33 -22.36 -21.61
N SER A 198 12.04 -22.00 -22.86
CA SER A 198 13.04 -21.87 -23.92
C SER A 198 13.76 -20.55 -23.95
N GLN A 199 13.23 -19.51 -23.28
CA GLN A 199 13.90 -18.22 -23.20
C GLN A 199 15.06 -18.30 -22.22
N THR A 200 16.24 -18.59 -22.73
CA THR A 200 17.46 -18.81 -21.92
C THR A 200 18.30 -17.55 -21.79
N GLU A 201 18.03 -16.54 -22.61
CA GLU A 201 18.81 -15.30 -22.65
C GLU A 201 18.00 -14.15 -22.02
N ALA A 202 18.69 -13.33 -21.23
CA ALA A 202 18.13 -12.08 -20.74
C ALA A 202 17.79 -11.15 -21.90
N LEU A 203 16.67 -10.46 -21.79
CA LEU A 203 16.38 -9.36 -22.72
C LEU A 203 17.38 -8.21 -22.52
N PRO A 204 17.73 -7.47 -23.57
CA PRO A 204 18.50 -6.25 -23.42
C PRO A 204 17.82 -5.28 -22.44
N PRO A 205 18.57 -4.42 -21.76
CA PRO A 205 17.97 -3.31 -21.02
C PRO A 205 17.03 -2.51 -21.94
N HIS A 206 15.89 -2.07 -21.41
CA HIS A 206 14.85 -1.34 -22.15
C HIS A 206 14.03 -2.18 -23.14
N VAL A 207 14.16 -3.49 -23.12
CA VAL A 207 13.34 -4.38 -23.95
C VAL A 207 12.45 -5.21 -23.01
N VAL A 208 11.17 -5.25 -23.30
CA VAL A 208 10.16 -6.08 -22.62
C VAL A 208 9.39 -6.92 -23.64
N ASN A 209 8.68 -7.91 -23.18
CA ASN A 209 7.92 -8.80 -24.06
C ASN A 209 6.57 -9.13 -23.39
N LEU A 210 5.77 -8.10 -23.21
CA LEU A 210 4.51 -8.13 -22.48
C LEU A 210 3.34 -8.29 -23.46
N ASP A 211 2.46 -9.22 -23.23
CA ASP A 211 1.30 -9.46 -24.09
C ASP A 211 0.06 -8.66 -23.68
N ASN A 212 0.06 -8.06 -22.50
CA ASN A 212 -0.94 -7.11 -22.06
C ASN A 212 -0.32 -5.73 -21.83
N PRO A 213 -1.07 -4.67 -22.10
CA PRO A 213 -0.64 -3.35 -21.67
C PRO A 213 -0.59 -3.31 -20.14
N GLU A 214 0.55 -2.90 -19.62
CA GLU A 214 0.67 -2.47 -18.24
C GLU A 214 -0.22 -1.23 -18.05
N GLN A 215 -1.03 -1.21 -16.99
CA GLN A 215 -1.93 -0.10 -16.75
C GLN A 215 -2.07 0.19 -15.25
N SER A 216 -1.90 1.45 -14.89
CA SER A 216 -2.32 2.03 -13.64
C SER A 216 -3.44 3.04 -13.90
N ASP A 217 -4.51 2.95 -13.14
CA ASP A 217 -5.63 3.88 -13.19
C ASP A 217 -6.02 4.20 -11.75
N MET A 218 -5.45 5.30 -11.22
CA MET A 218 -5.63 5.71 -9.83
C MET A 218 -6.26 7.10 -9.76
N ASP A 219 -7.31 7.22 -8.96
CA ASP A 219 -7.89 8.47 -8.52
C ASP A 219 -7.77 8.62 -7.01
N PHE A 220 -7.32 9.76 -6.57
CA PHE A 220 -7.23 10.11 -5.16
C PHE A 220 -7.89 11.48 -4.92
N VAL A 221 -8.76 11.52 -3.93
CA VAL A 221 -9.39 12.75 -3.45
C VAL A 221 -9.21 12.87 -1.95
N ARG A 222 -8.83 14.04 -1.47
CA ARG A 222 -8.77 14.35 -0.04
C ARG A 222 -9.37 15.70 0.24
N GLY A 223 -10.14 15.79 1.32
CA GLY A 223 -10.58 17.05 1.91
C GLY A 223 -10.21 17.09 3.39
N SER A 224 -9.75 18.23 3.89
CA SER A 224 -9.53 18.45 5.31
C SER A 224 -9.91 19.87 5.74
N ILE A 225 -10.34 19.97 6.99
CA ILE A 225 -10.65 21.23 7.67
C ILE A 225 -9.96 21.20 9.02
N GLU A 226 -9.17 22.21 9.31
CA GLU A 226 -8.58 22.47 10.61
C GLU A 226 -9.09 23.80 11.13
N ILE A 227 -9.57 23.81 12.37
CA ILE A 227 -10.02 25.00 13.09
C ILE A 227 -9.13 25.13 14.30
N VAL A 228 -8.43 26.25 14.42
CA VAL A 228 -7.62 26.60 15.59
C VAL A 228 -8.24 27.84 16.23
N SER A 229 -8.51 27.78 17.53
CA SER A 229 -9.11 28.88 18.26
C SER A 229 -8.51 29.05 19.66
N ASP A 230 -8.04 30.24 19.96
CA ASP A 230 -7.66 30.62 21.32
C ASP A 230 -8.89 30.84 22.15
N THR A 231 -8.99 30.11 23.25
CA THR A 231 -10.14 30.11 24.15
C THR A 231 -9.70 30.28 25.62
N LEU A 232 -10.66 30.40 26.52
CA LEU A 232 -10.38 30.49 27.96
C LEU A 232 -9.74 29.23 28.57
N ILE A 233 -9.86 28.07 27.88
CA ILE A 233 -9.28 26.79 28.32
C ILE A 233 -7.98 26.46 27.59
N GLY A 234 -7.46 27.39 26.78
CA GLY A 234 -6.28 27.21 25.92
C GLY A 234 -6.62 27.21 24.44
N GLU A 235 -5.63 26.89 23.62
CA GLU A 235 -5.79 26.70 22.20
C GLU A 235 -6.54 25.41 21.92
N VAL A 236 -7.68 25.50 21.25
CA VAL A 236 -8.50 24.36 20.80
C VAL A 236 -8.24 24.15 19.33
N THR A 237 -7.80 22.96 18.95
CA THR A 237 -7.68 22.51 17.57
C THR A 237 -8.74 21.46 17.29
N ILE A 238 -9.48 21.63 16.18
CA ILE A 238 -10.41 20.64 15.64
C ILE A 238 -9.94 20.34 14.21
N ALA A 239 -9.48 19.12 13.98
CA ALA A 239 -9.03 18.68 12.66
C ALA A 239 -9.89 17.53 12.15
N THR A 240 -10.47 17.69 10.96
CA THR A 240 -11.30 16.69 10.29
C THR A 240 -10.71 16.41 8.92
N SER A 241 -10.57 15.16 8.55
CA SER A 241 -10.10 14.78 7.22
C SER A 241 -10.90 13.60 6.67
N TYR A 242 -11.12 13.65 5.37
CA TYR A 242 -11.67 12.55 4.58
C TYR A 242 -10.80 12.35 3.35
N LEU A 243 -10.52 11.09 3.00
CA LEU A 243 -9.87 10.74 1.75
C LEU A 243 -10.53 9.52 1.12
N GLN A 244 -10.43 9.44 -0.19
CA GLN A 244 -10.83 8.31 -1.01
C GLN A 244 -9.75 8.03 -2.04
N LEU A 245 -9.49 6.75 -2.27
CA LEU A 245 -8.57 6.23 -3.29
C LEU A 245 -9.28 5.13 -4.06
N ASP A 246 -9.35 5.26 -5.36
CA ASP A 246 -9.72 4.23 -6.31
C ASP A 246 -8.47 3.86 -7.12
N ASP A 247 -8.10 2.57 -7.16
CA ASP A 247 -6.87 2.09 -7.77
C ASP A 247 -7.16 0.82 -8.58
N ASN A 248 -7.01 0.92 -9.89
CA ASN A 248 -7.15 -0.18 -10.82
C ASN A 248 -5.80 -0.42 -11.48
N VAL A 249 -5.29 -1.63 -11.33
CA VAL A 249 -3.98 -2.03 -11.85
C VAL A 249 -4.12 -3.28 -12.67
N LEU A 250 -3.55 -3.27 -13.86
CA LEU A 250 -3.31 -4.46 -14.67
C LEU A 250 -1.80 -4.61 -14.86
N GLN A 251 -1.29 -5.81 -14.60
CA GLN A 251 0.14 -6.09 -14.66
C GLN A 251 0.41 -7.49 -15.17
N ASP A 252 1.37 -7.61 -16.07
CA ASP A 252 1.95 -8.85 -16.51
C ASP A 252 3.13 -9.21 -15.59
N PHE A 253 3.03 -10.34 -14.88
CA PHE A 253 4.06 -10.78 -13.92
C PHE A 253 5.06 -11.76 -14.49
N ASP A 254 4.75 -12.40 -15.61
CA ASP A 254 5.66 -13.41 -16.15
C ASP A 254 6.64 -12.85 -17.19
N ALA A 255 6.42 -11.61 -17.63
CA ALA A 255 7.26 -10.91 -18.58
C ALA A 255 7.46 -11.70 -19.90
N THR A 256 6.48 -12.50 -20.27
CA THR A 256 6.49 -13.30 -21.50
C THR A 256 5.23 -13.05 -22.32
N PRO A 257 5.31 -13.06 -23.65
CA PRO A 257 4.10 -13.03 -24.45
C PRO A 257 3.32 -14.30 -24.18
N GLY A 258 2.03 -14.15 -24.00
CA GLY A 258 1.13 -15.30 -23.88
C GLY A 258 1.43 -16.32 -24.97
N ILE A 259 1.26 -17.59 -24.65
CA ILE A 259 1.68 -18.71 -25.50
C ILE A 259 1.28 -18.46 -26.94
N ALA A 260 2.27 -18.43 -27.81
CA ALA A 260 2.11 -18.20 -29.25
C ALA A 260 1.11 -19.23 -29.84
N GLY A 261 -0.02 -18.76 -30.28
CA GLY A 261 -1.17 -19.53 -30.69
C GLY A 261 -2.43 -19.20 -29.91
N GLY A 262 -2.29 -18.40 -28.86
CA GLY A 262 -3.38 -18.00 -27.96
C GLY A 262 -4.28 -16.89 -28.45
N GLN A 263 -4.27 -16.52 -29.70
CA GLN A 263 -5.44 -15.86 -30.27
C GLN A 263 -6.63 -16.84 -30.14
N GLY A 264 -7.15 -16.94 -28.91
CA GLY A 264 -8.41 -17.58 -28.66
C GLY A 264 -8.39 -19.10 -28.45
N ASN A 265 -7.31 -19.74 -27.99
CA ASN A 265 -7.39 -21.12 -27.53
C ASN A 265 -7.58 -21.21 -26.00
N PRO A 266 -8.80 -21.35 -25.53
CA PRO A 266 -9.15 -21.40 -24.12
C PRO A 266 -8.70 -22.67 -23.38
N ALA A 267 -8.14 -23.62 -24.09
CA ALA A 267 -7.78 -24.91 -23.54
C ALA A 267 -6.40 -24.94 -22.87
N THR A 268 -5.64 -23.89 -22.95
CA THR A 268 -4.34 -23.82 -22.28
C THR A 268 -4.49 -23.06 -20.97
N LEU A 269 -4.56 -23.80 -19.87
CA LEU A 269 -4.46 -23.30 -18.50
C LEU A 269 -3.09 -22.67 -18.16
N GLY A 270 -2.21 -22.54 -19.13
CA GLY A 270 -1.00 -21.76 -19.09
C GLY A 270 -1.27 -20.36 -19.62
N GLY A 271 -2.36 -19.75 -19.18
CA GLY A 271 -2.54 -18.34 -19.40
C GLY A 271 -1.43 -17.58 -18.66
N PRO A 272 -1.00 -16.44 -19.23
CA PRO A 272 -0.01 -15.58 -18.64
C PRO A 272 -0.36 -15.28 -17.18
N LEU A 273 0.66 -15.11 -16.34
CA LEU A 273 0.49 -14.75 -14.93
C LEU A 273 0.11 -13.27 -14.81
N HIS A 274 -0.98 -12.90 -15.44
CA HIS A 274 -1.51 -11.55 -15.30
C HIS A 274 -2.17 -11.37 -13.94
N THR A 275 -2.02 -10.21 -13.39
CA THR A 275 -2.75 -9.76 -12.20
C THR A 275 -3.56 -8.52 -12.56
N ALA A 276 -4.84 -8.56 -12.26
CA ALA A 276 -5.68 -7.38 -12.22
C ALA A 276 -6.10 -7.12 -10.77
N ARG A 277 -6.03 -5.86 -10.35
CA ARG A 277 -6.43 -5.44 -9.02
C ARG A 277 -7.30 -4.21 -9.10
N ASN A 278 -8.47 -4.28 -8.48
CA ASN A 278 -9.33 -3.13 -8.24
C ASN A 278 -9.40 -2.90 -6.73
N GLN A 279 -9.01 -1.74 -6.29
CA GLN A 279 -9.01 -1.38 -4.88
C GLN A 279 -9.78 -0.07 -4.69
N HIS A 280 -10.68 -0.09 -3.73
CA HIS A 280 -11.35 1.08 -3.21
C HIS A 280 -10.97 1.25 -1.75
N PHE A 281 -10.50 2.44 -1.39
CA PHE A 281 -10.15 2.79 -0.01
C PHE A 281 -10.77 4.12 0.35
N SER A 282 -11.39 4.19 1.52
CA SER A 282 -11.88 5.44 2.10
C SER A 282 -11.47 5.55 3.56
N GLN A 283 -11.24 6.77 4.02
CA GLN A 283 -10.80 7.06 5.37
C GLN A 283 -11.42 8.35 5.88
N PHE A 284 -11.89 8.33 7.11
CA PHE A 284 -12.30 9.49 7.87
C PHE A 284 -11.48 9.59 9.15
N SER A 285 -11.06 10.79 9.53
CA SER A 285 -10.44 11.05 10.82
C SER A 285 -10.91 12.37 11.42
N GLN A 286 -10.99 12.37 12.75
CA GLN A 286 -11.35 13.54 13.54
C GLN A 286 -10.44 13.62 14.75
N GLU A 287 -9.80 14.77 14.96
CA GLU A 287 -9.07 15.08 16.18
C GLU A 287 -9.66 16.31 16.85
N ILE A 288 -9.79 16.28 18.15
CA ILE A 288 -10.08 17.44 19.00
C ILE A 288 -8.99 17.49 20.05
N ARG A 289 -8.24 18.57 20.07
CA ARG A 289 -7.08 18.78 20.93
C ARG A 289 -7.20 20.11 21.65
N VAL A 290 -6.82 20.14 22.92
CA VAL A 290 -6.67 21.36 23.72
C VAL A 290 -5.24 21.44 24.23
N SER A 291 -4.55 22.53 23.94
CA SER A 291 -3.21 22.84 24.44
C SER A 291 -3.26 24.08 25.30
N ASN A 292 -2.76 24.00 26.52
CA ASN A 292 -2.82 25.09 27.49
C ASN A 292 -1.52 25.22 28.28
N ASP A 293 -1.04 26.44 28.38
CA ASP A 293 0.02 26.81 29.33
C ASP A 293 -0.63 27.02 30.72
N ILE A 294 -0.63 25.92 31.51
CA ILE A 294 -1.19 25.94 32.88
C ILE A 294 -0.41 26.94 33.75
N THR A 295 0.88 27.03 33.53
CA THR A 295 1.78 28.04 34.11
C THR A 295 2.86 28.38 33.09
N ASP A 296 3.68 29.42 33.34
CA ASP A 296 4.83 29.79 32.51
C ASP A 296 5.82 28.61 32.27
N LYS A 297 5.75 27.56 33.09
CA LYS A 297 6.65 26.40 33.06
C LYS A 297 5.96 25.09 32.71
N LEU A 298 4.62 25.04 32.68
CA LEU A 298 3.85 23.81 32.52
C LEU A 298 2.88 23.93 31.36
N ASN A 299 3.18 23.21 30.27
CA ASN A 299 2.27 23.03 29.15
C ASN A 299 1.59 21.66 29.23
N LEU A 300 0.29 21.62 29.01
CA LEU A 300 -0.54 20.41 28.93
C LEU A 300 -1.29 20.42 27.61
N THR A 301 -1.11 19.35 26.84
CA THR A 301 -1.93 19.07 25.66
C THR A 301 -2.71 17.79 25.88
N THR A 302 -4.02 17.82 25.64
CA THR A 302 -4.88 16.65 25.72
C THR A 302 -5.79 16.56 24.50
N GLY A 303 -6.21 15.37 24.13
CA GLY A 303 -7.10 15.24 22.99
C GLY A 303 -7.74 13.87 22.84
N ILE A 304 -8.67 13.83 21.90
CA ILE A 304 -9.39 12.64 21.44
C ILE A 304 -9.19 12.53 19.94
N PHE A 305 -8.98 11.32 19.47
CA PHE A 305 -8.82 11.01 18.06
C PHE A 305 -9.77 9.88 17.66
N LEU A 306 -10.49 10.09 16.58
CA LEU A 306 -11.39 9.12 15.96
C LEU A 306 -10.87 8.79 14.57
N TRP A 307 -10.92 7.50 14.21
CA TRP A 307 -10.51 7.00 12.90
C TRP A 307 -11.49 5.94 12.42
N LYS A 308 -11.82 6.04 11.15
CA LYS A 308 -12.57 5.01 10.43
C LYS A 308 -12.01 4.86 9.04
N ASP A 309 -11.71 3.63 8.64
CA ASP A 309 -11.34 3.31 7.26
C ASP A 309 -12.09 2.08 6.75
N SER A 310 -12.24 2.04 5.44
CA SER A 310 -12.79 0.90 4.71
C SER A 310 -11.91 0.63 3.50
N ILE A 311 -11.50 -0.60 3.31
CA ILE A 311 -10.79 -1.06 2.13
C ILE A 311 -11.53 -2.23 1.52
N MET A 312 -11.77 -2.16 0.21
CA MET A 312 -12.23 -3.28 -0.60
C MET A 312 -11.18 -3.57 -1.68
N LEU A 313 -10.82 -4.82 -1.81
CA LEU A 313 -9.85 -5.31 -2.77
C LEU A 313 -10.50 -6.43 -3.58
N GLN A 314 -10.52 -6.29 -4.89
CA GLN A 314 -10.77 -7.38 -5.81
C GLN A 314 -9.48 -7.66 -6.58
N GLN A 315 -8.97 -8.86 -6.47
CA GLN A 315 -7.75 -9.28 -7.14
C GLN A 315 -8.01 -10.50 -8.00
N HIS A 316 -7.60 -10.44 -9.25
CA HIS A 316 -7.58 -11.54 -10.19
C HIS A 316 -6.15 -12.03 -10.35
N SER A 317 -5.92 -13.31 -10.24
CA SER A 317 -4.61 -13.92 -10.45
C SER A 317 -4.78 -15.39 -10.82
N GLY A 318 -4.24 -15.79 -11.97
CA GLY A 318 -4.19 -17.21 -12.36
C GLY A 318 -5.54 -17.95 -12.35
N GLY A 319 -6.63 -17.31 -12.80
CA GLY A 319 -7.96 -17.92 -12.84
C GLY A 319 -8.72 -17.92 -11.50
N VAL A 320 -8.22 -17.19 -10.51
CA VAL A 320 -8.88 -17.00 -9.22
C VAL A 320 -9.22 -15.52 -9.04
N VAL A 321 -10.45 -15.24 -8.64
CA VAL A 321 -10.87 -13.92 -8.17
C VAL A 321 -11.03 -13.97 -6.68
N GLN A 322 -10.27 -13.15 -6.00
CA GLN A 322 -10.42 -12.88 -4.57
C GLN A 322 -11.07 -11.52 -4.37
N THR A 323 -12.15 -11.47 -3.60
CA THR A 323 -12.74 -10.23 -3.11
C THR A 323 -12.60 -10.20 -1.61
N SER A 324 -11.90 -9.21 -1.09
CA SER A 324 -11.66 -9.02 0.34
C SER A 324 -12.02 -7.60 0.74
N GLY A 325 -12.50 -7.44 1.96
CA GLY A 325 -12.74 -6.13 2.54
C GLY A 325 -12.38 -6.11 4.02
N GLN A 326 -12.00 -4.93 4.50
CA GLN A 326 -11.76 -4.68 5.91
C GLN A 326 -12.28 -3.29 6.27
N ASP A 327 -13.10 -3.24 7.31
CA ASP A 327 -13.50 -2.00 7.96
C ASP A 327 -12.73 -1.90 9.27
N THR A 328 -12.18 -0.72 9.55
CA THR A 328 -11.45 -0.42 10.79
C THR A 328 -12.09 0.76 11.49
N GLU A 329 -12.33 0.64 12.79
CA GLU A 329 -12.70 1.74 13.65
C GLU A 329 -11.72 1.85 14.81
N SER A 330 -11.29 3.07 15.14
CA SER A 330 -10.34 3.31 16.21
C SER A 330 -10.67 4.59 16.96
N VAL A 331 -10.58 4.52 18.29
CA VAL A 331 -10.73 5.65 19.20
C VAL A 331 -9.48 5.73 20.05
N ALA A 332 -8.95 6.95 20.23
CA ALA A 332 -7.83 7.16 21.13
C ALA A 332 -8.03 8.42 21.98
N ILE A 333 -7.51 8.36 23.20
CA ILE A 333 -7.34 9.53 24.07
C ILE A 333 -5.87 9.71 24.37
N PHE A 334 -5.42 10.95 24.45
CA PHE A 334 -4.01 11.23 24.69
C PHE A 334 -3.80 12.47 25.57
N ALA A 335 -2.65 12.50 26.23
CA ALA A 335 -2.17 13.64 26.96
C ALA A 335 -0.65 13.75 26.85
N LEU A 336 -0.15 14.98 26.71
CA LEU A 336 1.25 15.33 26.76
C LEU A 336 1.45 16.42 27.80
N VAL A 337 2.51 16.30 28.55
CA VAL A 337 2.94 17.29 29.54
C VAL A 337 4.38 17.67 29.23
N LYS A 338 4.66 18.97 29.20
CA LYS A 338 6.02 19.51 29.20
C LYS A 338 6.19 20.40 30.41
N TYR A 339 7.26 20.20 31.18
CA TYR A 339 7.59 20.98 32.36
C TYR A 339 9.02 21.46 32.32
N ASP A 340 9.19 22.79 32.33
CA ASP A 340 10.49 23.45 32.39
C ASP A 340 10.91 23.57 33.87
N VAL A 341 11.75 22.61 34.30
CA VAL A 341 12.23 22.50 35.69
C VAL A 341 13.07 23.74 36.02
N THR A 342 13.99 24.09 35.10
CA THR A 342 14.77 25.31 35.09
C THR A 342 14.80 25.87 33.67
N ASP A 343 15.46 27.01 33.46
CA ASP A 343 15.64 27.61 32.13
C ASP A 343 16.45 26.67 31.19
N ASP A 344 17.29 25.80 31.76
CA ASP A 344 18.17 24.89 31.02
C ASP A 344 17.73 23.42 31.05
N LEU A 345 16.74 23.08 31.85
CA LEU A 345 16.31 21.68 32.04
C LEU A 345 14.80 21.55 31.86
N SER A 346 14.39 20.76 30.86
CA SER A 346 13.00 20.42 30.65
C SER A 346 12.76 18.91 30.72
N VAL A 347 11.58 18.53 31.15
CA VAL A 347 11.10 17.15 31.13
C VAL A 347 9.78 17.11 30.41
N SER A 348 9.56 16.05 29.62
CA SER A 348 8.27 15.84 28.98
C SER A 348 7.82 14.39 29.15
N GLY A 349 6.52 14.20 29.11
CA GLY A 349 5.91 12.88 29.13
C GLY A 349 4.61 12.87 28.38
N GLY A 350 4.33 11.76 27.73
CA GLY A 350 3.12 11.58 26.94
C GLY A 350 2.53 10.19 27.12
N PHE A 351 1.23 10.11 27.02
CA PHE A 351 0.46 8.88 27.09
C PHE A 351 -0.68 8.92 26.09
N ARG A 352 -0.90 7.81 25.39
CA ARG A 352 -2.04 7.60 24.50
C ARG A 352 -2.57 6.19 24.67
N TYR A 353 -3.86 6.07 24.91
CA TYR A 353 -4.58 4.81 24.88
C TYR A 353 -5.39 4.71 23.60
N VAL A 354 -5.36 3.55 22.97
CA VAL A 354 -6.05 3.26 21.71
C VAL A 354 -6.90 2.01 21.89
N ASP A 355 -8.13 2.07 21.43
CA ASP A 355 -9.01 0.93 21.19
C ASP A 355 -9.30 0.87 19.69
N GLU A 356 -9.04 -0.28 19.07
CA GLU A 356 -9.21 -0.48 17.63
C GLU A 356 -9.90 -1.81 17.34
N SER A 357 -10.93 -1.76 16.50
CA SER A 357 -11.65 -2.93 16.01
C SER A 357 -11.52 -3.05 14.48
N LYS A 358 -11.51 -4.28 13.99
CA LYS A 358 -11.49 -4.59 12.57
C LYS A 358 -12.48 -5.67 12.23
N ASP A 359 -13.30 -5.39 11.23
CA ASP A 359 -14.20 -6.35 10.61
C ASP A 359 -13.63 -6.73 9.23
N PHE A 360 -13.30 -7.98 9.07
CA PHE A 360 -12.68 -8.52 7.86
C PHE A 360 -13.59 -9.53 7.17
N HIS A 361 -13.61 -9.50 5.85
CA HIS A 361 -14.21 -10.55 5.05
C HIS A 361 -13.40 -10.85 3.80
N SER A 362 -13.48 -12.09 3.36
CA SER A 362 -12.88 -12.51 2.09
C SER A 362 -13.71 -13.60 1.43
N GLN A 363 -13.71 -13.60 0.11
CA GLN A 363 -14.37 -14.60 -0.71
C GLN A 363 -13.49 -14.93 -1.90
N TYR A 364 -13.33 -16.22 -2.18
CA TYR A 364 -12.67 -16.71 -3.37
C TYR A 364 -13.69 -17.27 -4.33
N ASN A 365 -13.59 -16.85 -5.58
CA ASN A 365 -14.33 -17.41 -6.69
C ASN A 365 -13.31 -17.99 -7.66
N THR A 366 -13.40 -19.27 -7.96
CA THR A 366 -12.63 -19.84 -9.04
C THR A 366 -13.38 -19.56 -10.33
N ILE A 367 -12.82 -18.71 -11.16
CA ILE A 367 -13.37 -18.47 -12.50
C ILE A 367 -12.62 -19.39 -13.44
N VAL A 368 -13.31 -20.42 -13.91
CA VAL A 368 -12.87 -21.18 -15.04
C VAL A 368 -13.60 -20.59 -16.23
N GLY A 369 -12.90 -19.79 -17.03
CA GLY A 369 -13.43 -19.24 -18.26
C GLY A 369 -14.18 -17.93 -18.13
N ASP A 370 -13.54 -16.88 -17.65
CA ASP A 370 -14.03 -15.54 -17.87
C ASP A 370 -13.34 -14.87 -19.05
N GLY A 371 -14.02 -13.91 -19.63
CA GLY A 371 -13.54 -13.20 -20.80
C GLY A 371 -12.39 -12.22 -20.55
N ILE A 372 -11.77 -12.21 -19.37
CA ILE A 372 -10.61 -11.36 -19.07
C ILE A 372 -9.34 -12.00 -19.59
N TYR A 373 -9.27 -13.34 -19.55
CA TYR A 373 -8.10 -14.10 -19.96
C TYR A 373 -8.34 -15.05 -21.15
N GLY A 374 -9.40 -14.82 -21.97
CA GLY A 374 -9.71 -15.61 -23.16
C GLY A 374 -10.10 -17.05 -22.82
N THR A 375 -11.35 -17.27 -22.83
CA THR A 375 -12.12 -18.53 -23.04
C THR A 375 -11.44 -19.85 -22.68
N VAL A 376 -11.38 -20.21 -21.44
CA VAL A 376 -11.57 -21.62 -21.06
C VAL A 376 -13.08 -21.90 -21.10
N ALA A 377 -13.50 -23.03 -21.62
CA ALA A 377 -14.93 -23.37 -21.70
C ALA A 377 -15.58 -23.16 -20.32
N PRO A 378 -16.74 -22.51 -20.25
CA PRO A 378 -17.37 -22.23 -18.98
C PRO A 378 -17.58 -23.57 -18.25
N LEU A 379 -17.06 -23.68 -17.03
CA LEU A 379 -17.64 -24.66 -16.12
C LEU A 379 -19.12 -24.30 -15.98
N GLU A 380 -19.99 -25.27 -16.10
CA GLU A 380 -21.43 -25.06 -15.99
C GLU A 380 -21.84 -24.40 -14.65
N SER A 381 -20.88 -24.25 -13.71
CA SER A 381 -21.08 -23.50 -12.49
C SER A 381 -19.73 -23.03 -11.91
N PRO A 382 -19.51 -21.72 -11.73
CA PRO A 382 -18.36 -21.24 -11.01
C PRO A 382 -18.40 -21.76 -9.56
N VAL A 383 -17.26 -22.25 -9.07
CA VAL A 383 -17.17 -22.63 -7.66
C VAL A 383 -16.99 -21.37 -6.82
N VAL A 384 -18.07 -20.95 -6.20
CA VAL A 384 -18.06 -19.88 -5.21
C VAL A 384 -17.77 -20.51 -3.85
N LEU A 385 -16.59 -20.22 -3.28
CA LEU A 385 -16.30 -20.61 -1.92
C LEU A 385 -17.13 -19.78 -0.93
N PRO A 386 -17.50 -20.32 0.23
CA PRO A 386 -18.20 -19.55 1.25
C PRO A 386 -17.43 -18.29 1.63
N ARG A 387 -18.15 -17.22 1.85
CA ARG A 387 -17.56 -15.98 2.38
C ARG A 387 -17.02 -16.23 3.79
N PHE A 388 -15.76 -15.96 3.96
CA PHE A 388 -15.09 -15.91 5.26
C PHE A 388 -15.28 -14.53 5.89
N ALA A 389 -15.61 -14.46 7.17
CA ALA A 389 -15.73 -13.21 7.90
C ALA A 389 -15.21 -13.38 9.32
N ARG A 390 -14.49 -12.40 9.81
CA ARG A 390 -13.91 -12.32 11.15
C ARG A 390 -13.96 -10.89 11.66
N SER A 391 -14.09 -10.78 12.98
CA SER A 391 -13.95 -9.53 13.71
C SER A 391 -12.98 -9.72 14.85
N ALA A 392 -12.12 -8.74 15.07
CA ALA A 392 -11.23 -8.71 16.23
C ALA A 392 -11.02 -7.27 16.69
N SER A 393 -10.65 -7.12 17.95
CA SER A 393 -10.30 -5.84 18.54
C SER A 393 -9.02 -5.95 19.35
N TRP A 394 -8.30 -4.87 19.37
CA TRP A 394 -7.03 -4.73 20.10
C TRP A 394 -7.02 -3.38 20.79
N ASP A 395 -6.58 -3.39 22.02
CA ASP A 395 -6.35 -2.18 22.79
C ASP A 395 -4.95 -2.20 23.38
N ASP A 396 -4.31 -1.04 23.42
CA ASP A 396 -3.01 -0.88 24.08
C ASP A 396 -2.73 0.61 24.32
N TYR A 397 -1.62 0.86 25.00
CA TYR A 397 -1.12 2.21 25.24
C TYR A 397 0.20 2.48 24.53
N MET A 398 0.40 3.73 24.16
CA MET A 398 1.68 4.30 23.73
C MET A 398 2.14 5.29 24.78
N GLY A 399 3.44 5.40 24.97
CA GLY A 399 4.00 6.29 25.97
C GLY A 399 5.32 6.88 25.51
N GLU A 400 5.64 8.04 26.04
CA GLU A 400 6.98 8.66 25.88
C GLU A 400 7.34 9.44 27.13
N ALA A 401 8.63 9.55 27.38
CA ALA A 401 9.21 10.41 28.38
C ALA A 401 10.55 10.90 27.88
N SER A 402 10.85 12.18 28.08
CA SER A 402 12.16 12.75 27.76
C SER A 402 12.66 13.70 28.84
N VAL A 403 13.96 13.83 28.87
CA VAL A 403 14.70 14.85 29.63
C VAL A 403 15.65 15.52 28.66
N ASP A 404 15.57 16.83 28.58
CA ASP A 404 16.39 17.68 27.73
C ASP A 404 17.14 18.68 28.63
N TRP A 405 18.48 18.65 28.59
CA TRP A 405 19.34 19.49 29.39
C TRP A 405 20.29 20.28 28.52
N GLN A 406 20.09 21.60 28.46
CA GLN A 406 20.98 22.55 27.81
C GLN A 406 22.19 22.78 28.74
N VAL A 407 23.28 22.06 28.52
CA VAL A 407 24.48 22.10 29.37
C VAL A 407 25.20 23.45 29.26
N ASN A 408 25.20 24.00 28.05
CA ASN A 408 25.71 25.33 27.69
C ASN A 408 25.06 25.79 26.38
N GLU A 409 25.40 26.98 25.89
CA GLU A 409 24.82 27.59 24.69
C GLU A 409 24.94 26.69 23.43
N ASP A 410 25.99 25.85 23.35
CA ASP A 410 26.34 25.05 22.19
C ASP A 410 25.96 23.53 22.33
N SER A 411 25.52 23.10 23.53
CA SER A 411 25.41 21.65 23.81
C SER A 411 24.13 21.30 24.57
N LEU A 412 23.31 20.47 23.96
CA LEU A 412 22.13 19.84 24.55
C LEU A 412 22.39 18.35 24.78
N LEU A 413 22.16 17.87 25.99
CA LEU A 413 22.06 16.44 26.30
C LEU A 413 20.60 16.04 26.40
N TYR A 414 20.26 14.87 25.89
CA TYR A 414 18.91 14.36 26.02
C TYR A 414 18.89 12.85 26.32
N ALA A 415 17.82 12.44 26.98
CA ALA A 415 17.47 11.04 27.15
C ALA A 415 15.99 10.89 26.87
N ARG A 416 15.62 9.83 26.14
CA ARG A 416 14.25 9.57 25.74
C ARG A 416 13.92 8.08 25.90
N TRP A 417 12.71 7.80 26.41
CA TRP A 417 12.04 6.53 26.28
C TRP A 417 10.78 6.72 25.45
N ALA A 418 10.48 5.77 24.57
CA ALA A 418 9.26 5.78 23.81
C ALA A 418 8.75 4.34 23.59
N ARG A 419 7.43 4.14 23.70
CA ARG A 419 6.73 2.91 23.41
C ARG A 419 5.71 3.15 22.32
N GLY A 420 5.84 2.42 21.22
CA GLY A 420 4.93 2.41 20.08
C GLY A 420 4.11 1.13 20.02
N PHE A 421 2.92 1.22 19.48
CA PHE A 421 1.99 0.14 19.26
C PHE A 421 1.50 0.15 17.80
N ARG A 422 1.48 -1.03 17.21
CA ARG A 422 0.81 -1.31 15.93
C ARG A 422 -0.20 -2.41 16.18
N SER A 423 -1.49 -2.14 15.91
CA SER A 423 -2.54 -3.12 16.14
C SER A 423 -2.37 -4.36 15.27
N GLY A 424 -2.89 -5.47 15.75
CA GLY A 424 -3.09 -6.66 14.96
C GLY A 424 -4.02 -6.40 13.76
N GLY A 425 -4.19 -7.38 12.91
CA GLY A 425 -5.02 -7.23 11.73
C GLY A 425 -5.12 -8.48 10.88
N TYR A 426 -5.69 -8.29 9.71
CA TYR A 426 -5.90 -9.35 8.74
C TYR A 426 -5.10 -9.09 7.48
N SER A 427 -4.55 -10.17 6.88
CA SER A 427 -3.93 -10.08 5.56
C SER A 427 -5.01 -10.06 4.49
N ILE A 428 -5.27 -8.91 3.93
CA ILE A 428 -6.33 -8.72 2.91
C ILE A 428 -6.08 -9.52 1.61
N ARG A 429 -4.82 -9.91 1.35
CA ARG A 429 -4.44 -10.68 0.14
C ARG A 429 -4.36 -12.18 0.37
N TYR A 430 -4.29 -12.62 1.61
CA TYR A 430 -4.14 -14.02 1.99
C TYR A 430 -5.18 -14.38 3.05
N ALA A 431 -6.42 -14.56 2.63
CA ALA A 431 -7.40 -15.19 3.48
C ALA A 431 -7.36 -16.68 3.21
N ALA A 432 -6.81 -17.47 4.12
CA ALA A 432 -7.05 -18.90 4.11
C ALA A 432 -8.54 -19.12 4.38
N SER A 433 -9.24 -19.84 3.52
CA SER A 433 -10.59 -20.28 3.86
C SER A 433 -10.48 -21.38 4.91
N ASP A 434 -10.87 -21.11 6.15
CA ASP A 434 -11.06 -22.14 7.20
C ASP A 434 -11.97 -23.29 6.75
N THR A 435 -12.65 -23.12 5.64
CA THR A 435 -13.70 -24.02 5.16
C THR A 435 -13.23 -25.03 4.13
N LEU A 436 -11.99 -24.97 3.66
CA LEU A 436 -11.40 -26.07 2.92
C LEU A 436 -10.94 -27.17 3.89
N THR A 437 -11.90 -27.72 4.63
CA THR A 437 -11.67 -28.98 5.37
C THR A 437 -11.26 -30.07 4.39
N ALA A 438 -10.52 -31.06 4.83
CA ALA A 438 -10.12 -32.19 4.01
C ALA A 438 -11.33 -32.85 3.32
N SER A 439 -12.50 -32.87 3.97
CA SER A 439 -13.75 -33.35 3.38
C SER A 439 -14.23 -32.47 2.23
N ARG A 440 -14.13 -31.14 2.35
CA ARG A 440 -14.54 -30.21 1.29
C ARG A 440 -13.61 -30.24 0.09
N VAL A 441 -12.30 -30.39 0.34
CA VAL A 441 -11.31 -30.62 -0.72
C VAL A 441 -11.62 -31.94 -1.46
N ALA A 442 -11.98 -33.01 -0.74
CA ALA A 442 -12.37 -34.29 -1.33
C ALA A 442 -13.66 -34.15 -2.17
N ASP A 443 -14.65 -33.40 -1.67
CA ASP A 443 -15.90 -33.15 -2.40
C ASP A 443 -15.66 -32.36 -3.69
N LEU A 444 -14.82 -31.35 -3.65
CA LEU A 444 -14.46 -30.53 -4.81
C LEU A 444 -13.65 -31.36 -5.83
N ASN A 445 -12.70 -32.16 -5.35
CA ASN A 445 -11.96 -33.09 -6.22
C ASN A 445 -12.87 -34.15 -6.86
N ALA A 446 -13.88 -34.65 -6.15
CA ALA A 446 -14.89 -35.55 -6.70
C ALA A 446 -15.75 -34.89 -7.78
N GLN A 447 -15.85 -33.56 -7.79
CA GLN A 447 -16.52 -32.74 -8.80
C GLN A 447 -15.60 -32.35 -9.98
N GLY A 448 -14.35 -32.84 -10.00
CA GLY A 448 -13.41 -32.62 -11.10
C GLY A 448 -12.43 -31.45 -10.85
N PHE A 449 -12.44 -30.86 -9.64
CA PHE A 449 -11.44 -29.87 -9.26
C PHE A 449 -10.21 -30.59 -8.74
N ALA A 450 -9.05 -30.40 -9.39
CA ALA A 450 -7.79 -30.92 -8.89
C ALA A 450 -7.22 -29.98 -7.83
N LEU A 451 -7.93 -29.82 -6.71
CA LEU A 451 -7.41 -29.07 -5.58
C LEU A 451 -6.41 -29.95 -4.83
N VAL A 452 -5.15 -29.54 -4.83
CA VAL A 452 -4.15 -30.13 -3.93
C VAL A 452 -4.55 -29.69 -2.52
N PRO A 453 -4.67 -30.60 -1.53
CA PRO A 453 -4.76 -30.21 -0.14
C PRO A 453 -3.49 -29.42 0.15
N GLN A 454 -3.58 -28.09 0.18
CA GLN A 454 -2.42 -27.31 0.58
C GLN A 454 -2.12 -27.74 2.03
N ALA A 455 -0.87 -28.10 2.28
CA ALA A 455 -0.37 -28.50 3.60
C ALA A 455 -0.55 -27.39 4.67
N HIS A 456 -1.16 -26.31 4.31
CA HIS A 456 -1.47 -25.13 5.12
C HIS A 456 -2.86 -25.15 5.74
N ALA A 457 -3.74 -26.07 5.36
CA ALA A 457 -4.98 -26.32 6.09
C ALA A 457 -4.65 -27.07 7.41
N ARG A 458 -3.89 -26.47 8.29
CA ARG A 458 -3.84 -26.91 9.69
C ARG A 458 -5.18 -26.55 10.31
N GLU A 459 -5.95 -27.54 10.69
CA GLU A 459 -7.13 -27.36 11.52
C GLU A 459 -6.79 -26.37 12.65
N GLY A 460 -7.48 -25.25 12.74
CA GLY A 460 -7.38 -24.28 13.81
C GLY A 460 -6.31 -23.18 13.68
N SER A 461 -5.59 -23.06 12.55
CA SER A 461 -4.68 -21.91 12.35
C SER A 461 -5.33 -20.87 11.42
N ASP A 462 -5.66 -19.72 11.96
CA ASP A 462 -6.10 -18.56 11.19
C ASP A 462 -4.86 -17.81 10.67
N PHE A 463 -4.40 -18.15 9.46
CA PHE A 463 -3.25 -17.51 8.83
C PHE A 463 -3.53 -16.08 8.33
N SER A 464 -4.79 -15.64 8.37
CA SER A 464 -5.16 -14.29 7.97
C SER A 464 -4.90 -13.25 9.06
N VAL A 465 -4.82 -13.68 10.33
CA VAL A 465 -4.63 -12.80 11.50
C VAL A 465 -3.16 -12.66 11.84
N PHE A 466 -2.73 -11.46 12.11
CA PHE A 466 -1.45 -11.17 12.74
C PHE A 466 -1.65 -10.40 14.03
N GLU A 467 -0.81 -10.71 15.01
CA GLU A 467 -0.86 -10.13 16.35
C GLU A 467 -0.29 -8.68 16.36
N PRO A 468 -0.61 -7.91 17.40
CA PRO A 468 -0.03 -6.59 17.60
C PRO A 468 1.49 -6.61 17.71
N GLU A 469 2.11 -5.54 17.24
CA GLU A 469 3.54 -5.29 17.38
C GLU A 469 3.78 -4.15 18.38
N ILE A 470 4.69 -4.37 19.32
CA ILE A 470 5.11 -3.40 20.32
C ILE A 470 6.59 -3.09 20.10
N THR A 471 6.91 -1.81 20.05
CA THR A 471 8.29 -1.33 19.93
C THR A 471 8.63 -0.46 21.12
N GLU A 472 9.75 -0.72 21.79
CA GLU A 472 10.32 0.13 22.84
C GLU A 472 11.66 0.69 22.41
N LEU A 473 11.86 1.96 22.63
CA LEU A 473 13.10 2.69 22.34
C LEU A 473 13.63 3.35 23.61
N PHE A 474 14.92 3.19 23.86
CA PHE A 474 15.68 3.98 24.81
C PHE A 474 16.80 4.68 24.06
N GLU A 475 16.87 5.98 24.15
CA GLU A 475 17.83 6.80 23.44
C GLU A 475 18.48 7.79 24.39
N VAL A 476 19.79 7.96 24.24
CA VAL A 476 20.57 9.01 24.91
C VAL A 476 21.47 9.64 23.86
N GLY A 477 21.49 10.95 23.82
CA GLY A 477 22.27 11.66 22.81
C GLY A 477 22.68 13.07 23.21
N THR A 478 23.45 13.67 22.32
CA THR A 478 23.86 15.08 22.44
C THR A 478 23.69 15.77 21.09
N LYS A 479 23.25 17.01 21.10
CA LYS A 479 23.23 17.91 19.95
C LYS A 479 24.19 19.06 20.23
N ASN A 480 25.14 19.27 19.33
CA ASN A 480 26.14 20.33 19.43
C ASN A 480 26.04 21.19 18.15
N THR A 481 26.09 22.51 18.32
CA THR A 481 26.10 23.51 17.25
C THR A 481 27.51 24.05 17.03
#